data_f5b0cf8ebc152b1ca4d1db8598c8cb31
#
_entry.id   f5b0cf8ebc152b1ca4d1db8598c8cb31
#
_cell.length_a   1.000
_cell.length_b   1.000
_cell.length_c   1.000
_cell.angle_alpha   90.00
_cell.angle_beta   90.00
_cell.angle_gamma   90.00
#
_symmetry.space_group_name_H-M   'P 1'
#
loop_
_entity.id
_entity.type
_entity.pdbx_description
1 polymer ?
#
loop_
_entity_poly.entity_id
_entity_poly.type
_entity_poly.pdbx_seq_one_letter_code
_entity_poly.pdbx_strand_id
1 'polypeptide(L)'
;RRIEKVFADYQPHIVYHAAAHKHVPLMEASPCESIKNNVLGTYKTAYAAMKYGAERFVLISTDKAVNPTNIMGASKRLCEMIIQCMDAVSREGRMDLLPLLHTHMERSADRLTDRQPADKPMEGRGVPGAARHVDVEVQGSHGKIRIESVKNKYRTGTQYAAVRFGNVLGSNGSVIPLFKKQIEEGGPVTVTDPEMTRYFMTIPEAVSLVLQAGTYAWGGEIFVLDMGEPVKIDDLARNLIQLSGRKPDKDIKIEYIGLRPGEKIYEEKLMVEEGMKKTDNELIHIGKPVTFDVELFLRQLKVLSAAGYENDARIVEMVEKMVTTFHPVGENPKGSMEKKKGNFQVLNGQEPEIREAKATAV
;
A
#
# COMPACT_ATOMS: atom_id res chain seq x y z
N ARG A 1 20.33 7.93 8.28
CA ARG A 1 21.75 7.51 8.38
C ARG A 1 21.97 6.02 8.02
N ARG A 2 21.27 5.03 8.67
CA ARG A 2 21.53 3.61 8.35
C ARG A 2 21.09 3.26 6.92
N ILE A 3 19.87 3.63 6.50
CA ILE A 3 19.39 3.37 5.15
C ILE A 3 20.25 4.08 4.08
N GLU A 4 20.62 5.33 4.31
CA GLU A 4 21.50 6.07 3.38
C GLU A 4 22.85 5.38 3.22
N LYS A 5 23.42 4.83 4.31
CA LYS A 5 24.67 4.06 4.22
C LYS A 5 24.50 2.83 3.32
N VAL A 6 23.38 2.08 3.46
CA VAL A 6 23.07 0.93 2.59
C VAL A 6 23.02 1.37 1.12
N PHE A 7 22.32 2.46 0.82
CA PHE A 7 22.24 2.97 -0.56
C PHE A 7 23.57 3.48 -1.09
N ALA A 8 24.38 4.12 -0.24
CA ALA A 8 25.73 4.57 -0.62
C ALA A 8 26.65 3.39 -0.92
N ASP A 9 26.60 2.34 -0.10
CA ASP A 9 27.48 1.17 -0.23
C ASP A 9 27.07 0.27 -1.41
N TYR A 10 25.77 0.05 -1.64
CA TYR A 10 25.28 -0.92 -2.63
C TYR A 10 24.75 -0.32 -3.93
N GLN A 11 24.40 0.97 -3.95
CA GLN A 11 23.89 1.70 -5.12
C GLN A 11 22.83 0.91 -5.93
N PRO A 12 21.71 0.51 -5.31
CA PRO A 12 20.73 -0.34 -5.96
C PRO A 12 20.09 0.38 -7.15
N HIS A 13 19.91 -0.31 -8.27
CA HIS A 13 19.22 0.21 -9.44
C HIS A 13 17.70 0.18 -9.25
N ILE A 14 17.20 -0.90 -8.65
CA ILE A 14 15.77 -1.12 -8.41
C ILE A 14 15.55 -1.38 -6.92
N VAL A 15 14.54 -0.74 -6.33
CA VAL A 15 14.17 -0.87 -4.93
C VAL A 15 12.73 -1.36 -4.82
N TYR A 16 12.54 -2.52 -4.19
CA TYR A 16 11.23 -3.00 -3.77
C TYR A 16 11.07 -2.78 -2.27
N HIS A 17 10.18 -1.88 -1.88
CA HIS A 17 9.97 -1.50 -0.49
C HIS A 17 8.74 -2.19 0.10
N ALA A 18 8.99 -3.32 0.79
CA ALA A 18 7.95 -4.12 1.44
C ALA A 18 7.92 -3.97 2.97
N ALA A 19 8.81 -3.16 3.54
CA ALA A 19 8.91 -2.99 4.99
C ALA A 19 7.76 -2.14 5.53
N ALA A 20 6.90 -2.76 6.36
CA ALA A 20 5.80 -2.09 7.04
C ALA A 20 5.30 -2.91 8.24
N HIS A 21 4.74 -2.23 9.24
CA HIS A 21 3.88 -2.85 10.24
C HIS A 21 2.49 -3.03 9.65
N LYS A 22 2.01 -4.28 9.57
CA LYS A 22 0.76 -4.64 8.87
C LYS A 22 -0.38 -5.07 9.78
N HIS A 23 -0.11 -5.37 11.05
CA HIS A 23 -1.13 -5.86 11.98
C HIS A 23 -2.05 -4.73 12.43
N VAL A 24 -3.30 -4.73 11.95
CA VAL A 24 -4.28 -3.69 12.22
C VAL A 24 -4.48 -3.46 13.72
N PRO A 25 -4.77 -4.47 14.57
CA PRO A 25 -4.98 -4.22 15.99
C PRO A 25 -3.78 -3.61 16.71
N LEU A 26 -2.55 -4.01 16.34
CA LEU A 26 -1.33 -3.44 16.93
C LEU A 26 -1.12 -1.99 16.52
N MET A 27 -1.47 -1.64 15.29
CA MET A 27 -1.34 -0.26 14.80
C MET A 27 -2.42 0.65 15.39
N GLU A 28 -3.64 0.14 15.59
CA GLU A 28 -4.67 0.87 16.33
C GLU A 28 -4.23 1.19 17.78
N ALA A 29 -3.60 0.23 18.45
CA ALA A 29 -3.06 0.42 19.81
C ALA A 29 -1.80 1.33 19.83
N SER A 30 -1.12 1.51 18.71
CA SER A 30 0.15 2.24 18.61
C SER A 30 0.24 3.06 17.32
N PRO A 31 -0.64 4.06 17.13
CA PRO A 31 -0.75 4.80 15.87
C PRO A 31 0.53 5.55 15.52
N CYS A 32 1.25 6.09 16.49
CA CYS A 32 2.53 6.76 16.26
C CYS A 32 3.60 5.82 15.69
N GLU A 33 3.62 4.54 16.09
CA GLU A 33 4.53 3.54 15.53
C GLU A 33 4.17 3.23 14.05
N SER A 34 2.88 3.21 13.71
CA SER A 34 2.44 3.08 12.32
C SER A 34 3.01 4.22 11.45
N ILE A 35 2.95 5.46 11.96
CA ILE A 35 3.49 6.62 11.24
C ILE A 35 5.03 6.56 11.17
N LYS A 36 5.71 6.30 12.29
CA LYS A 36 7.20 6.24 12.31
C LYS A 36 7.74 5.17 11.36
N ASN A 37 7.18 3.97 11.42
CA ASN A 37 7.69 2.85 10.64
C ASN A 37 7.22 2.88 9.18
N ASN A 38 5.91 3.00 8.96
CA ASN A 38 5.36 2.90 7.61
C ASN A 38 5.59 4.20 6.82
N VAL A 39 5.15 5.34 7.35
CA VAL A 39 5.17 6.61 6.62
C VAL A 39 6.58 7.18 6.52
N LEU A 40 7.24 7.40 7.68
CA LEU A 40 8.58 7.98 7.70
C LEU A 40 9.64 6.99 7.20
N GLY A 41 9.44 5.69 7.40
CA GLY A 41 10.28 4.64 6.82
C GLY A 41 10.24 4.67 5.29
N THR A 42 9.04 4.75 4.70
CA THR A 42 8.86 4.88 3.25
C THR A 42 9.50 6.16 2.73
N TYR A 43 9.25 7.32 3.38
CA TYR A 43 9.84 8.58 2.97
C TYR A 43 11.37 8.52 2.94
N LYS A 44 11.99 8.04 4.03
CA LYS A 44 13.47 7.96 4.14
C LYS A 44 14.08 7.01 3.10
N THR A 45 13.41 5.91 2.82
CA THR A 45 13.89 4.92 1.83
C THR A 45 13.73 5.48 0.41
N ALA A 46 12.60 6.11 0.10
CA ALA A 46 12.33 6.73 -1.18
C ALA A 46 13.28 7.92 -1.44
N TYR A 47 13.52 8.75 -0.42
CA TYR A 47 14.51 9.83 -0.49
C TYR A 47 15.93 9.31 -0.77
N ALA A 48 16.35 8.24 -0.08
CA ALA A 48 17.65 7.63 -0.32
C ALA A 48 17.74 7.05 -1.74
N ALA A 49 16.68 6.43 -2.26
CA ALA A 49 16.63 5.94 -3.63
C ALA A 49 16.91 7.09 -4.65
N MET A 50 16.24 8.22 -4.49
CA MET A 50 16.47 9.41 -5.33
C MET A 50 17.89 9.95 -5.19
N LYS A 51 18.37 10.14 -3.95
CA LYS A 51 19.67 10.70 -3.63
C LYS A 51 20.83 9.88 -4.22
N TYR A 52 20.71 8.57 -4.22
CA TYR A 52 21.73 7.64 -4.69
C TYR A 52 21.48 7.09 -6.10
N GLY A 53 20.54 7.67 -6.83
CA GLY A 53 20.35 7.43 -8.25
C GLY A 53 19.72 6.07 -8.60
N ALA A 54 18.87 5.51 -7.74
CA ALA A 54 18.10 4.35 -8.12
C ALA A 54 17.20 4.67 -9.33
N GLU A 55 17.13 3.77 -10.28
CA GLU A 55 16.32 3.95 -11.49
C GLU A 55 14.81 3.82 -11.15
N ARG A 56 14.49 2.90 -10.24
CA ARG A 56 13.09 2.57 -9.92
C ARG A 56 12.88 2.25 -8.45
N PHE A 57 11.76 2.73 -7.93
CA PHE A 57 11.30 2.44 -6.58
C PHE A 57 9.85 1.95 -6.61
N VAL A 58 9.61 0.74 -6.12
CA VAL A 58 8.29 0.11 -6.08
C VAL A 58 7.86 -0.10 -4.63
N LEU A 59 6.80 0.59 -4.22
CA LEU A 59 6.18 0.43 -2.91
C LEU A 59 5.20 -0.75 -2.92
N ILE A 60 5.33 -1.68 -2.01
CA ILE A 60 4.32 -2.69 -1.74
C ILE A 60 3.22 -2.05 -0.88
N SER A 61 2.03 -1.90 -1.45
CA SER A 61 0.84 -1.36 -0.80
C SER A 61 -0.22 -2.45 -0.55
N THR A 62 -1.44 -2.06 -0.22
CA THR A 62 -2.50 -2.96 0.20
C THR A 62 -3.87 -2.43 -0.22
N ASP A 63 -4.85 -3.33 -0.36
CA ASP A 63 -6.28 -3.04 -0.49
C ASP A 63 -6.80 -2.13 0.65
N LYS A 64 -6.23 -2.25 1.85
CA LYS A 64 -6.62 -1.46 3.04
C LYS A 64 -6.25 0.03 2.96
N ALA A 65 -5.46 0.44 1.97
CA ALA A 65 -5.19 1.84 1.67
C ALA A 65 -6.36 2.52 0.94
N VAL A 66 -7.35 1.73 0.46
CA VAL A 66 -8.56 2.22 -0.20
C VAL A 66 -9.63 2.53 0.85
N ASN A 67 -10.11 3.78 0.89
CA ASN A 67 -11.07 4.25 1.90
C ASN A 67 -10.75 3.68 3.29
N PRO A 68 -9.58 3.98 3.86
CA PRO A 68 -9.11 3.33 5.07
C PRO A 68 -10.05 3.57 6.26
N THR A 69 -10.27 2.52 7.06
CA THR A 69 -11.06 2.58 8.30
C THR A 69 -10.19 2.38 9.54
N ASN A 70 -8.88 2.20 9.33
CA ASN A 70 -7.90 1.97 10.38
C ASN A 70 -6.60 2.70 10.06
N ILE A 71 -5.81 2.95 11.12
CA ILE A 71 -4.57 3.73 11.00
C ILE A 71 -3.50 3.02 10.17
N MET A 72 -3.48 1.69 10.13
CA MET A 72 -2.56 0.93 9.29
C MET A 72 -2.85 1.19 7.80
N GLY A 73 -4.11 1.09 7.39
CA GLY A 73 -4.55 1.42 6.02
C GLY A 73 -4.27 2.87 5.67
N ALA A 74 -4.59 3.82 6.57
CA ALA A 74 -4.32 5.24 6.38
C ALA A 74 -2.81 5.52 6.26
N SER A 75 -1.96 4.85 7.06
CA SER A 75 -0.50 4.96 6.93
C SER A 75 0.00 4.47 5.57
N LYS A 76 -0.57 3.40 5.04
CA LYS A 76 -0.23 2.91 3.70
C LYS A 76 -0.70 3.87 2.60
N ARG A 77 -1.87 4.51 2.77
CA ARG A 77 -2.32 5.57 1.87
C ARG A 77 -1.35 6.76 1.86
N LEU A 78 -0.88 7.21 3.04
CA LEU A 78 0.16 8.23 3.12
C LEU A 78 1.46 7.79 2.42
N CYS A 79 1.84 6.51 2.51
CA CYS A 79 2.99 5.99 1.76
C CYS A 79 2.79 6.11 0.24
N GLU A 80 1.60 5.84 -0.29
CA GLU A 80 1.28 6.03 -1.70
C GLU A 80 1.36 7.51 -2.11
N MET A 81 0.84 8.43 -1.29
CA MET A 81 0.96 9.87 -1.52
C MET A 81 2.44 10.31 -1.51
N ILE A 82 3.27 9.75 -0.63
CA ILE A 82 4.74 9.98 -0.64
C ILE A 82 5.33 9.56 -1.97
N ILE A 83 4.98 8.38 -2.49
CA ILE A 83 5.48 7.88 -3.77
C ILE A 83 5.09 8.81 -4.93
N GLN A 84 3.86 9.30 -4.95
CA GLN A 84 3.40 10.28 -5.93
C GLN A 84 4.15 11.61 -5.82
N CYS A 85 4.38 12.11 -4.60
CA CYS A 85 5.23 13.27 -4.34
C CYS A 85 6.66 13.08 -4.84
N MET A 86 7.27 11.95 -4.47
CA MET A 86 8.66 11.65 -4.85
C MET A 86 8.81 11.56 -6.36
N ASP A 87 7.81 11.01 -7.06
CA ASP A 87 7.83 10.97 -8.52
C ASP A 87 7.72 12.36 -9.13
N ALA A 88 6.82 13.20 -8.64
CA ALA A 88 6.69 14.58 -9.11
C ALA A 88 7.99 15.38 -8.90
N VAL A 89 8.54 15.32 -7.69
CA VAL A 89 9.81 15.99 -7.34
C VAL A 89 10.99 15.46 -8.16
N SER A 90 11.07 14.14 -8.36
CA SER A 90 12.11 13.50 -9.18
C SER A 90 12.03 13.93 -10.64
N ARG A 91 10.81 14.04 -11.18
CA ARG A 91 10.56 14.44 -12.56
C ARG A 91 10.97 15.88 -12.82
N GLU A 92 10.74 16.75 -11.83
CA GLU A 92 11.05 18.18 -11.90
C GLU A 92 12.48 18.52 -11.47
N GLY A 93 13.21 17.55 -10.91
CA GLY A 93 14.54 17.77 -10.34
C GLY A 93 14.55 18.63 -9.07
N ARG A 94 13.38 18.76 -8.38
CA ARG A 94 13.13 19.67 -7.26
C ARG A 94 13.36 19.01 -5.90
N MET A 95 14.52 18.41 -5.67
CA MET A 95 14.86 17.82 -4.37
C MET A 95 14.85 18.84 -3.21
N ASP A 96 14.98 20.13 -3.53
CA ASP A 96 14.91 21.25 -2.58
C ASP A 96 13.55 21.33 -1.86
N LEU A 97 12.46 20.81 -2.46
CA LEU A 97 11.14 20.76 -1.84
C LEU A 97 11.02 19.72 -0.72
N LEU A 98 11.89 18.71 -0.72
CA LEU A 98 11.78 17.60 0.22
C LEU A 98 12.25 17.99 1.62
N PRO A 99 11.36 17.97 2.65
CA PRO A 99 11.77 18.34 4.00
C PRO A 99 12.74 17.30 4.59
N LEU A 100 13.75 17.80 5.32
CA LEU A 100 14.50 16.95 6.23
C LEU A 100 13.60 16.58 7.40
N LEU A 101 13.21 15.32 7.49
CA LEU A 101 12.39 14.82 8.59
C LEU A 101 13.29 14.50 9.78
N HIS A 102 13.00 15.15 10.92
CA HIS A 102 13.77 15.00 12.15
C HIS A 102 13.80 13.55 12.65
N THR A 103 14.97 13.14 13.16
CA THR A 103 15.14 11.91 13.92
C THR A 103 15.34 12.28 15.40
N HIS A 104 15.02 11.35 16.30
CA HIS A 104 15.17 11.53 17.75
C HIS A 104 16.57 12.04 18.20
N MET A 105 17.61 11.84 17.38
CA MET A 105 18.98 12.25 17.71
C MET A 105 19.28 13.73 17.45
N GLU A 106 18.53 14.42 16.60
CA GLU A 106 18.81 15.82 16.27
C GLU A 106 18.39 16.80 17.36
N ARG A 107 17.37 16.45 18.18
CA ARG A 107 16.95 17.26 19.32
C ARG A 107 18.01 17.41 20.43
N SER A 108 18.93 16.45 20.56
CA SER A 108 20.02 16.53 21.52
C SER A 108 21.19 17.35 21.01
N ALA A 109 21.34 17.48 19.69
CA ALA A 109 22.43 18.24 19.04
C ALA A 109 22.09 19.74 18.87
N ASP A 110 20.83 20.07 18.57
CA ASP A 110 20.38 21.48 18.38
C ASP A 110 20.41 22.31 19.68
N ARG A 111 20.52 21.68 20.84
CA ARG A 111 20.75 22.39 22.10
C ARG A 111 22.21 22.72 22.39
N LEU A 112 23.15 22.24 21.58
CA LEU A 112 24.58 22.34 21.89
C LEU A 112 25.46 22.98 20.83
N THR A 113 24.98 23.30 19.63
CA THR A 113 25.82 23.98 18.64
C THR A 113 25.02 24.86 17.71
N ASP A 114 25.09 26.15 17.96
CA ASP A 114 24.92 27.24 17.00
C ASP A 114 26.14 27.24 16.04
N ARG A 115 26.31 26.16 15.28
CA ARG A 115 27.31 26.04 14.21
C ARG A 115 26.63 25.63 12.93
N GLN A 116 26.59 26.59 12.00
CA GLN A 116 26.21 26.37 10.60
C GLN A 116 26.96 25.15 10.03
N PRO A 117 26.29 24.20 9.38
CA PRO A 117 26.98 23.21 8.58
C PRO A 117 27.55 23.88 7.34
N ALA A 118 28.86 23.84 7.21
CA ALA A 118 29.50 24.12 5.95
C ALA A 118 29.27 22.93 5.00
N ASP A 119 28.11 22.89 4.38
CA ASP A 119 27.88 22.04 3.23
C ASP A 119 28.37 22.76 1.98
N LYS A 120 29.63 22.49 1.61
CA LYS A 120 30.06 22.72 0.24
C LYS A 120 29.23 21.80 -0.67
N PRO A 121 28.60 22.36 -1.73
CA PRO A 121 28.01 21.53 -2.77
C PRO A 121 29.11 20.64 -3.33
N MET A 122 28.94 19.34 -3.31
CA MET A 122 29.77 18.44 -4.11
C MET A 122 29.46 18.78 -5.56
N GLU A 123 30.42 19.46 -6.20
CA GLU A 123 30.40 19.70 -7.63
C GLU A 123 30.13 18.39 -8.36
N GLY A 124 29.14 18.47 -9.25
CA GLY A 124 28.64 17.34 -9.99
C GLY A 124 29.74 16.54 -10.67
N ARG A 125 29.96 15.34 -10.17
CA ARG A 125 30.47 14.29 -11.06
C ARG A 125 29.32 13.99 -12.01
N GLY A 126 29.49 14.46 -13.24
CA GLY A 126 28.59 14.15 -14.34
C GLY A 126 28.24 12.67 -14.30
N VAL A 127 26.93 12.38 -14.28
CA VAL A 127 26.43 11.03 -14.43
C VAL A 127 27.02 10.47 -15.72
N PRO A 128 27.87 9.43 -15.68
CA PRO A 128 28.33 8.83 -16.92
C PRO A 128 27.09 8.22 -17.57
N GLY A 129 26.64 8.82 -18.66
CA GLY A 129 25.57 8.32 -19.50
C GLY A 129 25.98 7.02 -20.20
N ALA A 130 26.21 5.96 -19.47
CA ALA A 130 26.37 4.61 -20.00
C ALA A 130 25.15 3.81 -19.61
N ALA A 131 24.30 3.67 -20.62
CA ALA A 131 23.20 2.73 -20.59
C ALA A 131 23.71 1.32 -20.27
N ARG A 132 23.62 0.89 -19.02
CA ARG A 132 23.81 -0.52 -18.67
C ARG A 132 22.46 -1.22 -18.74
N HIS A 133 22.32 -2.19 -19.64
CA HIS A 133 21.26 -3.18 -19.57
C HIS A 133 21.47 -4.00 -18.30
N VAL A 134 20.52 -3.98 -17.39
CA VAL A 134 20.50 -4.90 -16.26
C VAL A 134 19.39 -5.90 -16.57
N ASP A 135 19.75 -7.06 -17.07
CA ASP A 135 18.85 -8.20 -17.16
C ASP A 135 18.82 -8.88 -15.80
N VAL A 136 17.69 -8.86 -15.15
CA VAL A 136 17.47 -9.59 -13.89
C VAL A 136 16.74 -10.88 -14.23
N GLU A 137 17.40 -12.03 -14.08
CA GLU A 137 16.74 -13.33 -14.13
C GLU A 137 16.25 -13.71 -12.73
N VAL A 138 14.95 -13.92 -12.60
CA VAL A 138 14.35 -14.44 -11.35
C VAL A 138 13.86 -15.86 -11.62
N GLN A 139 14.34 -16.82 -10.83
CA GLN A 139 13.91 -18.20 -10.91
C GLN A 139 12.60 -18.36 -10.12
N GLY A 140 11.47 -18.44 -10.80
CA GLY A 140 10.18 -18.74 -10.20
C GLY A 140 9.84 -20.22 -10.28
N SER A 141 8.81 -20.66 -9.57
CA SER A 141 8.31 -22.04 -9.56
C SER A 141 7.80 -22.51 -10.93
N HIS A 142 7.58 -21.62 -11.88
CA HIS A 142 7.04 -21.90 -13.23
C HIS A 142 7.98 -21.48 -14.37
N GLY A 143 9.27 -21.25 -14.10
CA GLY A 143 10.28 -20.90 -15.09
C GLY A 143 11.07 -19.64 -14.75
N LYS A 144 12.00 -19.29 -15.65
CA LYS A 144 12.80 -18.07 -15.56
C LYS A 144 12.03 -16.88 -16.08
N ILE A 145 11.88 -15.85 -15.28
CA ILE A 145 11.33 -14.55 -15.69
C ILE A 145 12.52 -13.64 -16.02
N ARG A 146 12.61 -13.20 -17.27
CA ARG A 146 13.57 -12.20 -17.70
C ARG A 146 12.91 -10.82 -17.63
N ILE A 147 13.42 -9.96 -16.76
CA ILE A 147 12.95 -8.58 -16.65
C ILE A 147 13.84 -7.72 -17.54
N GLU A 148 13.37 -7.35 -18.71
CA GLU A 148 14.03 -6.37 -19.56
C GLU A 148 13.65 -4.98 -19.08
N SER A 149 14.63 -4.19 -18.61
CA SER A 149 14.40 -2.79 -18.35
C SER A 149 14.32 -2.03 -19.67
N VAL A 150 13.13 -1.66 -20.09
CA VAL A 150 12.93 -0.75 -21.22
C VAL A 150 13.46 0.63 -20.80
N LYS A 151 14.62 1.01 -21.32
CA LYS A 151 15.18 2.34 -21.10
C LYS A 151 14.25 3.39 -21.68
N ASN A 152 13.69 4.19 -20.81
CA ASN A 152 13.05 5.42 -21.23
C ASN A 152 14.16 6.46 -21.58
N LYS A 153 14.38 6.65 -22.87
CA LYS A 153 15.42 7.50 -23.43
C LYS A 153 15.31 8.99 -23.03
N TYR A 154 14.21 9.38 -22.39
CA TYR A 154 13.82 10.78 -22.17
C TYR A 154 13.57 11.15 -20.70
N ARG A 155 13.75 10.25 -19.74
CA ARG A 155 13.48 10.52 -18.34
C ARG A 155 14.74 10.47 -17.50
N THR A 156 15.05 11.60 -16.83
CA THR A 156 16.08 11.69 -15.78
C THR A 156 15.41 11.52 -14.42
N GLY A 157 16.07 10.83 -13.50
CA GLY A 157 15.61 10.65 -12.11
C GLY A 157 14.91 9.30 -11.82
N THR A 158 14.70 9.05 -10.55
CA THR A 158 14.06 7.82 -10.05
C THR A 158 12.57 7.77 -10.40
N GLN A 159 12.10 6.66 -10.94
CA GLN A 159 10.68 6.40 -11.19
C GLN A 159 10.06 5.75 -9.96
N TYR A 160 8.94 6.28 -9.49
CA TYR A 160 8.24 5.77 -8.31
C TYR A 160 6.89 5.19 -8.69
N ALA A 161 6.58 4.01 -8.15
CA ALA A 161 5.26 3.39 -8.29
C ALA A 161 4.87 2.66 -7.02
N ALA A 162 3.57 2.41 -6.85
CA ALA A 162 3.04 1.55 -5.80
C ALA A 162 2.27 0.38 -6.41
N VAL A 163 2.20 -0.75 -5.70
CA VAL A 163 1.43 -1.93 -6.11
C VAL A 163 0.51 -2.34 -4.97
N ARG A 164 -0.80 -2.32 -5.22
CA ARG A 164 -1.85 -2.76 -4.30
C ARG A 164 -2.25 -4.19 -4.57
N PHE A 165 -2.35 -4.97 -3.52
CA PHE A 165 -3.01 -6.29 -3.53
C PHE A 165 -3.58 -6.60 -2.15
N GLY A 166 -4.45 -7.61 -2.08
CA GLY A 166 -5.11 -8.03 -0.85
C GLY A 166 -4.26 -8.97 0.01
N ASN A 167 -4.90 -9.99 0.59
CA ASN A 167 -4.18 -10.88 1.48
C ASN A 167 -3.35 -11.90 0.70
N VAL A 168 -2.23 -12.31 1.31
CA VAL A 168 -1.36 -13.34 0.77
C VAL A 168 -1.44 -14.58 1.64
N LEU A 169 -1.69 -15.73 1.02
CA LEU A 169 -1.85 -17.01 1.71
C LEU A 169 -0.57 -17.39 2.48
N GLY A 170 -0.75 -17.81 3.72
CA GLY A 170 0.35 -18.29 4.55
C GLY A 170 1.31 -17.21 5.04
N SER A 171 1.01 -15.92 4.86
CA SER A 171 1.84 -14.83 5.37
C SER A 171 1.83 -14.80 6.90
N ASN A 172 2.96 -14.36 7.51
CA ASN A 172 3.11 -14.32 8.96
C ASN A 172 2.00 -13.50 9.63
N GLY A 173 1.36 -14.06 10.68
CA GLY A 173 0.25 -13.46 11.41
C GLY A 173 -1.05 -13.34 10.60
N SER A 174 -1.19 -14.06 9.48
CA SER A 174 -2.44 -14.14 8.72
C SER A 174 -3.40 -15.18 9.30
N VAL A 175 -4.62 -15.20 8.77
CA VAL A 175 -5.71 -16.04 9.26
C VAL A 175 -5.41 -17.54 9.15
N ILE A 176 -4.73 -18.00 8.11
CA ILE A 176 -4.43 -19.43 7.90
C ILE A 176 -3.51 -20.01 8.99
N PRO A 177 -2.35 -19.42 9.31
CA PRO A 177 -1.55 -19.87 10.45
C PRO A 177 -2.32 -19.85 11.77
N LEU A 178 -3.17 -18.83 12.00
CA LEU A 178 -4.00 -18.76 13.20
C LEU A 178 -4.97 -19.95 13.28
N PHE A 179 -5.75 -20.20 12.21
CA PHE A 179 -6.70 -21.29 12.15
C PHE A 179 -6.05 -22.66 12.32
N LYS A 180 -4.89 -22.89 11.66
CA LYS A 180 -4.11 -24.13 11.83
C LYS A 180 -3.75 -24.37 13.30
N LYS A 181 -3.22 -23.34 13.95
CA LYS A 181 -2.86 -23.41 15.38
C LYS A 181 -4.09 -23.73 16.23
N GLN A 182 -5.21 -23.04 16.04
CA GLN A 182 -6.45 -23.30 16.78
C GLN A 182 -6.99 -24.72 16.54
N ILE A 183 -6.89 -25.24 15.32
CA ILE A 183 -7.31 -26.61 15.00
C ILE A 183 -6.38 -27.63 15.70
N GLU A 184 -5.09 -27.41 15.71
CA GLU A 184 -4.10 -28.25 16.40
C GLU A 184 -4.35 -28.29 17.92
N GLU A 185 -4.74 -27.17 18.52
CA GLU A 185 -5.08 -27.02 19.94
C GLU A 185 -6.47 -27.60 20.29
N GLY A 186 -7.26 -28.07 19.31
CA GLY A 186 -8.60 -28.65 19.53
C GLY A 186 -9.73 -27.67 19.41
N GLY A 187 -9.48 -26.45 18.95
CA GLY A 187 -10.46 -25.38 18.75
C GLY A 187 -10.72 -24.53 20.01
N PRO A 188 -11.68 -23.60 19.97
CA PRO A 188 -12.49 -23.27 18.79
C PRO A 188 -11.69 -22.50 17.73
N VAL A 189 -12.14 -22.58 16.47
CA VAL A 189 -11.67 -21.68 15.40
C VAL A 189 -12.48 -20.39 15.48
N THR A 190 -11.79 -19.25 15.60
CA THR A 190 -12.43 -17.94 15.77
C THR A 190 -12.53 -17.19 14.46
N VAL A 191 -13.76 -16.93 14.02
CA VAL A 191 -14.09 -16.14 12.82
C VAL A 191 -14.69 -14.81 13.29
N THR A 192 -14.31 -13.71 12.64
CA THR A 192 -14.78 -12.39 13.06
C THR A 192 -16.27 -12.20 12.75
N ASP A 193 -16.68 -12.53 11.51
CA ASP A 193 -18.07 -12.39 11.05
C ASP A 193 -18.34 -13.45 9.97
N PRO A 194 -19.52 -14.11 9.94
CA PRO A 194 -19.84 -15.14 8.95
C PRO A 194 -19.87 -14.62 7.50
N GLU A 195 -20.16 -13.34 7.30
CA GLU A 195 -20.23 -12.72 5.97
C GLU A 195 -18.90 -12.09 5.54
N MET A 196 -17.86 -12.15 6.39
CA MET A 196 -16.56 -11.57 6.08
C MET A 196 -15.91 -12.23 4.87
N THR A 197 -15.54 -11.42 3.89
CA THR A 197 -14.79 -11.87 2.72
C THR A 197 -13.43 -11.21 2.62
N ARG A 198 -12.48 -11.92 2.02
CA ARG A 198 -11.14 -11.40 1.70
C ARG A 198 -10.68 -11.92 0.34
N TYR A 199 -9.90 -11.10 -0.33
CA TYR A 199 -9.18 -11.54 -1.53
C TYR A 199 -7.89 -12.23 -1.13
N PHE A 200 -7.54 -13.31 -1.82
CA PHE A 200 -6.32 -14.08 -1.55
C PHE A 200 -5.51 -14.33 -2.83
N MET A 201 -4.22 -14.33 -2.67
CA MET A 201 -3.25 -14.65 -3.69
C MET A 201 -2.11 -15.46 -3.05
N THR A 202 -1.47 -16.34 -3.80
CA THR A 202 -0.27 -17.02 -3.32
C THR A 202 0.94 -16.08 -3.30
N ILE A 203 1.96 -16.38 -2.50
CA ILE A 203 3.19 -15.58 -2.47
C ILE A 203 3.87 -15.54 -3.84
N PRO A 204 4.05 -16.68 -4.56
CA PRO A 204 4.67 -16.67 -5.89
C PRO A 204 3.91 -15.83 -6.92
N GLU A 205 2.56 -15.88 -6.93
CA GLU A 205 1.73 -15.03 -7.79
C GLU A 205 1.93 -13.55 -7.49
N ALA A 206 1.81 -13.17 -6.20
CA ALA A 206 2.00 -11.79 -5.77
C ALA A 206 3.39 -11.27 -6.18
N VAL A 207 4.44 -12.05 -5.94
CA VAL A 207 5.82 -11.66 -6.30
C VAL A 207 5.96 -11.49 -7.81
N SER A 208 5.47 -12.44 -8.61
CA SER A 208 5.53 -12.38 -10.06
C SER A 208 4.85 -11.13 -10.61
N LEU A 209 3.62 -10.85 -10.16
CA LEU A 209 2.85 -9.68 -10.61
C LEU A 209 3.46 -8.35 -10.11
N VAL A 210 4.01 -8.32 -8.90
CA VAL A 210 4.72 -7.14 -8.38
C VAL A 210 5.96 -6.82 -9.20
N LEU A 211 6.77 -7.83 -9.54
CA LEU A 211 7.94 -7.64 -10.38
C LEU A 211 7.54 -7.13 -11.76
N GLN A 212 6.49 -7.70 -12.35
CA GLN A 212 5.98 -7.28 -13.65
C GLN A 212 5.37 -5.87 -13.61
N ALA A 213 4.54 -5.54 -12.61
CA ALA A 213 4.03 -4.19 -12.42
C ALA A 213 5.18 -3.17 -12.29
N GLY A 214 6.25 -3.55 -11.58
CA GLY A 214 7.47 -2.77 -11.53
C GLY A 214 8.07 -2.47 -12.90
N THR A 215 7.96 -3.36 -13.90
CA THR A 215 8.47 -3.09 -15.26
C THR A 215 7.60 -2.09 -16.02
N TYR A 216 6.31 -2.02 -15.72
CA TYR A 216 5.36 -1.09 -16.34
C TYR A 216 5.43 0.33 -15.74
N ALA A 217 6.16 0.52 -14.65
CA ALA A 217 6.20 1.80 -13.97
C ALA A 217 6.85 2.89 -14.85
N TRP A 218 6.11 3.97 -15.07
CA TRP A 218 6.56 5.19 -15.72
C TRP A 218 6.73 6.34 -14.74
N GLY A 219 6.06 6.24 -13.58
CA GLY A 219 6.18 7.09 -12.40
C GLY A 219 4.88 7.71 -11.95
N GLY A 220 4.62 7.56 -10.65
CA GLY A 220 3.43 8.02 -9.97
C GLY A 220 2.24 7.07 -10.04
N GLU A 221 2.36 5.91 -10.74
CA GLU A 221 1.27 4.96 -10.86
C GLU A 221 1.02 4.21 -9.55
N ILE A 222 -0.26 3.88 -9.34
CA ILE A 222 -0.70 2.90 -8.36
C ILE A 222 -1.25 1.69 -9.12
N PHE A 223 -0.45 0.65 -9.22
CA PHE A 223 -0.90 -0.61 -9.80
C PHE A 223 -1.80 -1.36 -8.84
N VAL A 224 -2.83 -2.01 -9.37
CA VAL A 224 -3.79 -2.84 -8.64
C VAL A 224 -3.77 -4.23 -9.25
N LEU A 225 -3.41 -5.23 -8.44
CA LEU A 225 -3.43 -6.60 -8.90
C LEU A 225 -4.84 -7.18 -8.82
N ASP A 226 -5.25 -7.88 -9.88
CA ASP A 226 -6.49 -8.63 -9.84
C ASP A 226 -6.32 -9.84 -8.92
N MET A 227 -7.19 -9.93 -7.93
CA MET A 227 -7.17 -10.96 -6.90
C MET A 227 -8.19 -12.08 -7.15
N GLY A 228 -8.88 -12.05 -8.30
CA GLY A 228 -9.98 -12.96 -8.58
C GLY A 228 -11.18 -12.72 -7.66
N GLU A 229 -11.89 -13.80 -7.33
CA GLU A 229 -13.08 -13.75 -6.51
C GLU A 229 -12.76 -13.69 -5.00
N PRO A 230 -13.56 -12.97 -4.21
CA PRO A 230 -13.40 -12.93 -2.77
C PRO A 230 -13.82 -14.26 -2.12
N VAL A 231 -13.07 -14.68 -1.11
CA VAL A 231 -13.32 -15.91 -0.36
C VAL A 231 -13.93 -15.56 1.00
N LYS A 232 -15.02 -16.24 1.37
CA LYS A 232 -15.60 -16.16 2.72
C LYS A 232 -14.63 -16.77 3.74
N ILE A 233 -14.36 -16.03 4.81
CA ILE A 233 -13.45 -16.50 5.88
C ILE A 233 -14.04 -17.70 6.62
N ASP A 234 -15.37 -17.78 6.75
CA ASP A 234 -16.07 -18.95 7.31
C ASP A 234 -15.83 -20.20 6.47
N ASP A 235 -15.97 -20.12 5.14
CA ASP A 235 -15.70 -21.25 4.24
C ASP A 235 -14.23 -21.69 4.33
N LEU A 236 -13.31 -20.73 4.42
CA LEU A 236 -11.89 -21.03 4.61
C LEU A 236 -11.65 -21.80 5.93
N ALA A 237 -12.29 -21.39 7.02
CA ALA A 237 -12.19 -22.07 8.30
C ALA A 237 -12.74 -23.52 8.22
N ARG A 238 -13.92 -23.71 7.65
CA ARG A 238 -14.53 -25.03 7.44
C ARG A 238 -13.66 -25.94 6.61
N ASN A 239 -13.14 -25.44 5.50
CA ASN A 239 -12.24 -26.19 4.62
C ASN A 239 -10.95 -26.62 5.33
N LEU A 240 -10.33 -25.73 6.13
CA LEU A 240 -9.13 -26.08 6.89
C LEU A 240 -9.39 -27.13 7.97
N ILE A 241 -10.53 -27.07 8.65
CA ILE A 241 -10.95 -28.11 9.62
C ILE A 241 -11.12 -29.47 8.91
N GLN A 242 -11.79 -29.49 7.75
CA GLN A 242 -11.99 -30.72 6.97
C GLN A 242 -10.63 -31.29 6.46
N LEU A 243 -9.75 -30.43 5.96
CA LEU A 243 -8.41 -30.83 5.51
C LEU A 243 -7.55 -31.40 6.65
N SER A 244 -7.84 -31.05 7.90
CA SER A 244 -7.20 -31.64 9.07
C SER A 244 -7.77 -33.00 9.49
N GLY A 245 -8.74 -33.55 8.71
CA GLY A 245 -9.43 -34.79 9.00
C GLY A 245 -10.52 -34.69 10.07
N ARG A 246 -10.91 -33.46 10.46
CA ARG A 246 -11.92 -33.18 11.50
C ARG A 246 -13.20 -32.61 10.87
N LYS A 247 -14.30 -32.66 11.61
CA LYS A 247 -15.62 -32.17 11.14
C LYS A 247 -15.92 -30.82 11.79
N PRO A 248 -16.22 -29.75 10.96
CA PRO A 248 -16.66 -28.46 11.49
C PRO A 248 -17.91 -28.63 12.37
N ASP A 249 -17.99 -27.85 13.42
CA ASP A 249 -19.08 -27.77 14.41
C ASP A 249 -19.31 -29.07 15.23
N LYS A 250 -18.68 -30.19 14.83
CA LYS A 250 -18.75 -31.45 15.55
C LYS A 250 -17.47 -31.71 16.35
N ASP A 251 -16.33 -31.75 15.70
CA ASP A 251 -15.03 -32.02 16.33
C ASP A 251 -14.32 -30.71 16.70
N ILE A 252 -14.47 -29.69 15.87
CA ILE A 252 -13.95 -28.32 16.08
C ILE A 252 -15.09 -27.31 15.90
N LYS A 253 -15.39 -26.56 16.95
CA LYS A 253 -16.36 -25.46 16.89
C LYS A 253 -15.81 -24.26 16.16
N ILE A 254 -16.70 -23.54 15.45
CA ILE A 254 -16.44 -22.21 14.91
C ILE A 254 -17.15 -21.19 15.80
N GLU A 255 -16.42 -20.22 16.32
CA GLU A 255 -16.97 -19.13 17.15
C GLU A 255 -16.85 -17.78 16.42
N TYR A 256 -17.96 -17.03 16.40
CA TYR A 256 -18.00 -15.69 15.82
C TYR A 256 -17.74 -14.66 16.91
N ILE A 257 -16.61 -13.96 16.81
CA ILE A 257 -16.10 -13.08 17.88
C ILE A 257 -16.46 -11.61 17.69
N GLY A 258 -17.13 -11.25 16.58
CA GLY A 258 -17.44 -9.86 16.23
C GLY A 258 -16.29 -9.13 15.55
N LEU A 259 -16.62 -8.01 14.90
CA LEU A 259 -15.64 -7.16 14.20
C LEU A 259 -14.67 -6.51 15.19
N ARG A 260 -13.40 -6.50 14.84
CA ARG A 260 -12.38 -5.77 15.58
C ARG A 260 -12.39 -4.28 15.18
N PRO A 261 -11.90 -3.37 16.04
CA PRO A 261 -11.76 -1.97 15.66
C PRO A 261 -11.00 -1.80 14.34
N GLY A 262 -11.57 -1.00 13.43
CA GLY A 262 -10.97 -0.72 12.12
C GLY A 262 -11.11 -1.84 11.07
N GLU A 263 -11.73 -2.98 11.40
CA GLU A 263 -11.95 -4.07 10.45
C GLU A 263 -13.16 -3.81 9.54
N LYS A 264 -13.03 -4.12 8.24
CA LYS A 264 -14.14 -4.11 7.27
C LYS A 264 -14.68 -5.53 7.07
N ILE A 265 -16.00 -5.67 6.81
CA ILE A 265 -16.57 -6.95 6.36
C ILE A 265 -16.04 -7.27 4.95
N TYR A 266 -16.00 -6.29 4.07
CA TYR A 266 -15.52 -6.39 2.69
C TYR A 266 -14.37 -5.42 2.45
N GLU A 267 -13.36 -5.84 1.68
CA GLU A 267 -12.24 -4.98 1.26
C GLU A 267 -12.44 -4.51 -0.19
N GLU A 268 -12.02 -3.27 -0.45
CA GLU A 268 -12.09 -2.65 -1.77
C GLU A 268 -10.72 -2.71 -2.46
N LYS A 269 -10.69 -2.97 -3.76
CA LYS A 269 -9.44 -3.00 -4.55
C LYS A 269 -8.96 -1.60 -4.91
N LEU A 270 -9.89 -0.71 -5.25
CA LEU A 270 -9.58 0.60 -5.82
C LEU A 270 -10.59 1.64 -5.35
N MET A 271 -10.17 2.89 -5.18
CA MET A 271 -11.07 4.03 -4.95
C MET A 271 -11.80 4.40 -6.24
N VAL A 272 -13.06 4.82 -6.14
CA VAL A 272 -13.89 5.21 -7.28
C VAL A 272 -13.24 6.35 -8.08
N GLU A 273 -12.64 7.31 -7.41
CA GLU A 273 -11.98 8.49 -7.99
C GLU A 273 -10.73 8.15 -8.79
N GLU A 274 -10.09 7.01 -8.50
CA GLU A 274 -8.85 6.61 -9.15
C GLU A 274 -9.07 6.06 -10.57
N GLY A 275 -10.27 5.51 -10.86
CA GLY A 275 -10.53 4.83 -12.13
C GLY A 275 -9.54 3.70 -12.40
N MET A 276 -9.75 2.92 -13.43
CA MET A 276 -8.84 1.85 -13.83
C MET A 276 -8.48 1.93 -15.31
N LYS A 277 -7.19 1.71 -15.62
CA LYS A 277 -6.70 1.43 -16.96
C LYS A 277 -6.14 0.02 -17.03
N LYS A 278 -6.37 -0.69 -18.11
CA LYS A 278 -5.76 -1.99 -18.37
C LYS A 278 -4.30 -1.83 -18.75
N THR A 279 -3.48 -2.82 -18.38
CA THR A 279 -2.13 -3.00 -18.93
C THR A 279 -2.14 -4.16 -19.94
N ASP A 280 -0.98 -4.48 -20.50
CA ASP A 280 -0.82 -5.68 -21.36
C ASP A 280 -1.04 -6.99 -20.59
N ASN A 281 -0.96 -6.96 -19.26
CA ASN A 281 -1.30 -8.08 -18.40
C ASN A 281 -2.70 -7.87 -17.79
N GLU A 282 -3.62 -8.79 -18.07
CA GLU A 282 -5.01 -8.74 -17.60
C GLU A 282 -5.15 -8.71 -16.06
N LEU A 283 -4.14 -9.23 -15.34
CA LEU A 283 -4.11 -9.25 -13.87
C LEU A 283 -3.51 -8.00 -13.26
N ILE A 284 -3.04 -7.03 -14.07
CA ILE A 284 -2.43 -5.79 -13.58
C ILE A 284 -3.20 -4.59 -14.15
N HIS A 285 -3.81 -3.83 -13.28
CA HIS A 285 -4.52 -2.59 -13.63
C HIS A 285 -3.76 -1.38 -13.09
N ILE A 286 -3.97 -0.21 -13.69
CA ILE A 286 -3.41 1.07 -13.22
C ILE A 286 -4.56 1.94 -12.74
N GLY A 287 -4.51 2.37 -11.47
CA GLY A 287 -5.35 3.41 -10.93
C GLY A 287 -4.83 4.79 -11.34
N LYS A 288 -5.72 5.74 -11.57
CA LYS A 288 -5.31 7.13 -11.76
C LYS A 288 -4.82 7.70 -10.42
N PRO A 289 -3.68 8.38 -10.38
CA PRO A 289 -3.24 9.11 -9.20
C PRO A 289 -4.28 10.16 -8.80
N VAL A 290 -4.59 10.25 -7.51
CA VAL A 290 -5.40 11.35 -6.99
C VAL A 290 -4.54 12.61 -6.95
N THR A 291 -5.06 13.71 -7.49
CA THR A 291 -4.36 14.99 -7.44
C THR A 291 -4.47 15.61 -6.05
N PHE A 292 -3.35 16.08 -5.52
CA PHE A 292 -3.28 16.81 -4.26
C PHE A 292 -2.14 17.85 -4.32
N ASP A 293 -2.19 18.82 -3.43
CA ASP A 293 -1.16 19.84 -3.30
C ASP A 293 0.10 19.23 -2.66
N VAL A 294 1.15 19.05 -3.48
CA VAL A 294 2.43 18.45 -3.07
C VAL A 294 3.11 19.25 -1.97
N GLU A 295 3.15 20.58 -2.09
CA GLU A 295 3.83 21.42 -1.09
C GLU A 295 3.09 21.42 0.24
N LEU A 296 1.76 21.50 0.21
CA LEU A 296 0.93 21.40 1.41
C LEU A 296 1.14 20.05 2.09
N PHE A 297 1.11 18.97 1.31
CA PHE A 297 1.33 17.62 1.82
C PHE A 297 2.71 17.48 2.49
N LEU A 298 3.77 17.99 1.87
CA LEU A 298 5.13 17.94 2.43
C LEU A 298 5.25 18.74 3.74
N ARG A 299 4.58 19.91 3.82
CA ARG A 299 4.51 20.68 5.07
C ARG A 299 3.78 19.91 6.17
N GLN A 300 2.64 19.31 5.85
CA GLN A 300 1.88 18.47 6.78
C GLN A 300 2.67 17.23 7.22
N LEU A 301 3.39 16.60 6.30
CA LEU A 301 4.25 15.44 6.60
C LEU A 301 5.36 15.78 7.60
N LYS A 302 5.94 16.99 7.51
CA LYS A 302 6.93 17.47 8.47
C LYS A 302 6.33 17.59 9.88
N VAL A 303 5.13 18.15 10.00
CA VAL A 303 4.40 18.25 11.27
C VAL A 303 4.04 16.87 11.81
N LEU A 304 3.51 16.00 10.95
CA LEU A 304 3.17 14.62 11.31
C LEU A 304 4.39 13.84 11.80
N SER A 305 5.56 14.07 11.19
CA SER A 305 6.83 13.46 11.62
C SER A 305 7.18 13.86 13.06
N ALA A 306 7.09 15.14 13.41
CA ALA A 306 7.36 15.60 14.76
C ALA A 306 6.38 14.97 15.76
N ALA A 307 5.08 15.04 15.46
CA ALA A 307 4.02 14.46 16.29
C ALA A 307 4.23 12.94 16.52
N GLY A 308 4.61 12.19 15.49
CA GLY A 308 4.90 10.77 15.61
C GLY A 308 6.04 10.46 16.58
N TYR A 309 7.13 11.24 16.56
CA TYR A 309 8.24 11.06 17.50
C TYR A 309 7.94 11.55 18.92
N GLU A 310 7.02 12.51 19.07
CA GLU A 310 6.55 13.00 20.36
C GLU A 310 5.48 12.12 20.99
N ASN A 311 4.98 11.13 20.28
CA ASN A 311 3.83 10.32 20.66
C ASN A 311 2.57 11.18 20.93
N ASP A 312 2.32 12.18 20.07
CA ASP A 312 1.18 13.09 20.19
C ASP A 312 -0.13 12.30 20.08
N ALA A 313 -1.01 12.46 21.07
CA ALA A 313 -2.30 11.78 21.12
C ALA A 313 -3.23 12.15 19.93
N ARG A 314 -3.00 13.30 19.29
CA ARG A 314 -3.78 13.79 18.14
C ARG A 314 -3.29 13.23 16.79
N ILE A 315 -2.39 12.25 16.80
CA ILE A 315 -1.79 11.70 15.56
C ILE A 315 -2.85 11.20 14.58
N VAL A 316 -3.92 10.58 15.06
CA VAL A 316 -5.02 10.05 14.23
C VAL A 316 -5.77 11.20 13.54
N GLU A 317 -6.12 12.28 14.28
CA GLU A 317 -6.76 13.47 13.72
C GLU A 317 -5.89 14.16 12.66
N MET A 318 -4.56 14.18 12.85
CA MET A 318 -3.64 14.70 11.85
C MET A 318 -3.67 13.87 10.57
N VAL A 319 -3.72 12.54 10.70
CA VAL A 319 -3.82 11.63 9.56
C VAL A 319 -5.16 11.78 8.83
N GLU A 320 -6.28 11.94 9.54
CA GLU A 320 -7.60 12.22 8.95
C GLU A 320 -7.60 13.48 8.09
N LYS A 321 -6.94 14.55 8.55
CA LYS A 321 -6.81 15.80 7.78
C LYS A 321 -5.97 15.63 6.51
N MET A 322 -4.99 14.74 6.50
CA MET A 322 -4.12 14.49 5.36
C MET A 322 -4.72 13.47 4.39
N VAL A 323 -5.45 12.47 4.91
CA VAL A 323 -6.09 11.41 4.14
C VAL A 323 -7.60 11.57 4.25
N THR A 324 -8.17 12.36 3.38
CA THR A 324 -9.60 12.76 3.42
C THR A 324 -10.58 11.58 3.27
N THR A 325 -10.09 10.45 2.78
CA THR A 325 -10.85 9.19 2.66
C THR A 325 -10.70 8.29 3.89
N PHE A 326 -9.94 8.69 4.89
CA PHE A 326 -9.80 7.94 6.14
C PHE A 326 -10.95 8.28 7.09
N HIS A 327 -11.68 7.25 7.49
CA HIS A 327 -12.79 7.35 8.42
C HIS A 327 -12.62 6.28 9.51
N PRO A 328 -11.96 6.61 10.64
CA PRO A 328 -11.75 5.65 11.72
C PRO A 328 -13.10 5.17 12.25
N VAL A 329 -13.26 3.87 12.39
CA VAL A 329 -14.44 3.28 13.01
C VAL A 329 -14.27 3.43 14.52
N GLY A 330 -15.12 4.25 15.14
CA GLY A 330 -15.15 4.40 16.60
C GLY A 330 -15.35 3.06 17.32
N GLU A 331 -15.00 3.00 18.58
CA GLU A 331 -15.01 1.77 19.42
C GLU A 331 -16.36 1.04 19.51
N ASN A 332 -17.43 1.56 18.87
CA ASN A 332 -18.77 0.98 18.93
C ASN A 332 -19.41 0.83 17.54
N PRO A 333 -19.19 -0.32 16.84
CA PRO A 333 -19.74 -0.55 15.51
C PRO A 333 -21.27 -0.73 15.47
N LYS A 334 -21.96 -0.77 16.62
CA LYS A 334 -23.42 -0.95 16.67
C LYS A 334 -24.22 0.29 16.27
N GLY A 335 -23.63 1.47 16.22
CA GLY A 335 -24.31 2.73 15.85
C GLY A 335 -24.32 3.09 14.36
N SER A 336 -23.48 2.46 13.53
CA SER A 336 -23.36 2.81 12.10
C SER A 336 -24.23 2.00 11.15
N MET A 337 -24.87 0.91 11.60
CA MET A 337 -25.74 0.07 10.77
C MET A 337 -27.13 0.68 10.48
N GLU A 338 -27.60 1.64 11.28
CA GLU A 338 -28.96 2.19 11.08
C GLU A 338 -29.06 3.32 10.04
N LYS A 339 -27.95 3.90 9.60
CA LYS A 339 -27.99 5.04 8.65
C LYS A 339 -27.75 4.69 7.17
N LYS A 340 -27.47 3.44 6.80
CA LYS A 340 -27.25 3.02 5.40
C LYS A 340 -28.27 2.03 4.84
N LYS A 341 -29.48 1.91 5.42
CA LYS A 341 -30.61 1.17 4.83
C LYS A 341 -31.46 1.99 3.85
N GLY A 342 -30.93 3.04 3.27
CA GLY A 342 -31.59 3.84 2.23
C GLY A 342 -30.92 3.67 0.88
N ASN A 343 -31.58 2.98 -0.03
CA ASN A 343 -31.38 2.98 -1.48
C ASN A 343 -30.23 2.13 -2.08
N PHE A 344 -30.41 0.79 -2.02
CA PHE A 344 -30.03 -0.05 -3.14
C PHE A 344 -31.32 -0.52 -3.85
N GLN A 345 -31.83 0.26 -4.78
CA GLN A 345 -32.75 -0.25 -5.78
C GLN A 345 -31.93 -0.97 -6.84
N VAL A 346 -32.13 -2.29 -6.89
CA VAL A 346 -31.74 -3.13 -8.02
C VAL A 346 -32.54 -2.66 -9.21
N LEU A 347 -31.91 -2.00 -10.17
CA LEU A 347 -32.47 -1.77 -11.48
C LEU A 347 -32.40 -3.10 -12.26
N ASN A 348 -33.46 -3.89 -12.16
CA ASN A 348 -33.72 -4.99 -13.08
C ASN A 348 -33.94 -4.43 -14.49
N GLY A 349 -33.31 -5.13 -15.44
CA GLY A 349 -33.22 -4.82 -16.83
C GLY A 349 -34.52 -4.42 -17.52
N GLN A 350 -34.43 -3.39 -18.30
CA GLN A 350 -35.20 -3.21 -19.54
C GLN A 350 -34.26 -2.67 -20.59
N GLU A 351 -34.10 -3.46 -21.66
CA GLU A 351 -33.44 -3.06 -22.90
C GLU A 351 -34.18 -1.86 -23.52
N PRO A 352 -33.51 -0.82 -24.02
CA PRO A 352 -34.18 0.20 -24.81
C PRO A 352 -34.41 -0.27 -26.24
N GLU A 353 -35.69 -0.33 -26.64
CA GLU A 353 -36.11 -0.49 -28.04
C GLU A 353 -35.46 0.59 -28.92
N ILE A 354 -34.78 0.12 -29.98
CA ILE A 354 -34.27 0.96 -31.05
C ILE A 354 -35.46 1.37 -31.91
N ARG A 355 -35.93 2.63 -31.84
CA ARG A 355 -36.79 3.24 -32.83
C ARG A 355 -35.96 3.82 -33.95
N GLU A 356 -36.06 3.20 -35.11
CA GLU A 356 -35.62 3.72 -36.41
C GLU A 356 -36.29 5.09 -36.70
N ALA A 357 -35.51 6.14 -36.84
CA ALA A 357 -35.97 7.39 -37.41
C ALA A 357 -35.64 7.37 -38.91
N LYS A 358 -36.71 7.31 -39.70
CA LYS A 358 -36.68 7.45 -41.17
C LYS A 358 -36.13 8.81 -41.57
N ALA A 359 -35.15 8.78 -42.46
CA ALA A 359 -34.71 9.91 -43.23
C ALA A 359 -35.87 10.43 -44.12
N THR A 360 -36.10 11.75 -44.12
CA THR A 360 -36.81 12.41 -45.22
C THR A 360 -35.94 13.58 -45.73
N ALA A 361 -35.54 13.44 -46.96
CA ALA A 361 -34.85 14.46 -47.75
C ALA A 361 -35.78 15.64 -48.07
N VAL A 362 -35.26 16.85 -47.99
CA VAL A 362 -35.26 17.89 -49.06
C VAL A 362 -34.04 18.78 -48.81
#